data_ea06348a60f3aebd021b375fbd44b15a
#
_entry.id   ea06348a60f3aebd021b375fbd44b15a
#
_cell.length_a   1.000
_cell.length_b   1.000
_cell.length_c   1.000
_cell.angle_alpha   90.00
_cell.angle_beta   90.00
_cell.angle_gamma   90.00
#
_symmetry.space_group_name_H-M   'P 1'
#
loop_
_entity.id
_entity.type
_entity.pdbx_description
1 polymer ?
#
loop_
_entity_poly.entity_id
_entity_poly.type
_entity_poly.pdbx_seq_one_letter_code
_entity_poly.pdbx_strand_id
1 'polypeptide(L)'
;MNRTVERTFMILQLIASRKRGITLQEITNEMGMAKSSVFVIVQSLLELNYITTLRDNDKKYCLGIETFSLGMKYVDEMSLIQECTVNLQPIAEKYNKTAFVAVLNGTKIVYVHKYVAQNARLASCAIGTRKDAHATSLGKAILAFLPKEEQSAVLDKIDFKPLTDYTITSKEMLLEELRKTKERGYSLDQRELENITSCCGAPVFDYMGRVIAAVSLSDIYNEAIDNEQVAKELKEVAMHISKNLGYNPHP
;
A
#
# COMPACT_ATOMS: atom_id res chain seq x y z
N MET A 1 4.70 -4.66 -25.79
CA MET A 1 4.75 -3.45 -24.96
C MET A 1 5.70 -2.44 -25.61
N ASN A 2 5.39 -1.14 -25.58
CA ASN A 2 6.26 -0.11 -26.16
C ASN A 2 7.47 0.13 -25.23
N ARG A 3 8.67 -0.19 -25.71
CA ARG A 3 9.92 -0.10 -24.93
C ARG A 3 10.24 1.31 -24.41
N THR A 4 9.87 2.35 -25.17
CA THR A 4 10.11 3.73 -24.75
C THR A 4 9.24 4.11 -23.57
N VAL A 5 7.95 3.75 -23.62
CA VAL A 5 7.01 3.98 -22.50
C VAL A 5 7.47 3.25 -21.24
N GLU A 6 7.84 1.99 -21.35
CA GLU A 6 8.35 1.20 -20.22
C GLU A 6 9.57 1.85 -19.59
N ARG A 7 10.57 2.23 -20.39
CA ARG A 7 11.78 2.91 -19.94
C ARG A 7 11.52 4.26 -19.27
N THR A 8 10.54 5.01 -19.79
CA THR A 8 10.13 6.29 -19.20
C THR A 8 9.60 6.09 -17.78
N PHE A 9 8.72 5.12 -17.57
CA PHE A 9 8.22 4.83 -16.23
C PHE A 9 9.28 4.26 -15.29
N MET A 10 10.18 3.41 -15.77
CA MET A 10 11.32 2.93 -14.99
C MET A 10 12.23 4.09 -14.53
N ILE A 11 12.52 5.05 -15.40
CA ILE A 11 13.30 6.24 -15.05
C ILE A 11 12.56 7.09 -14.01
N LEU A 12 11.26 7.31 -14.16
CA LEU A 12 10.45 8.03 -13.15
C LEU A 12 10.48 7.33 -11.78
N GLN A 13 10.33 6.02 -11.76
CA GLN A 13 10.40 5.24 -10.52
C GLN A 13 11.79 5.30 -9.88
N LEU A 14 12.84 5.26 -10.69
CA LEU A 14 14.21 5.40 -10.20
C LEU A 14 14.44 6.79 -9.57
N ILE A 15 14.01 7.86 -10.24
CA ILE A 15 14.09 9.24 -9.71
C ILE A 15 13.29 9.33 -8.38
N ALA A 16 12.07 8.78 -8.33
CA ALA A 16 11.24 8.76 -7.14
C ALA A 16 11.90 8.07 -5.94
N SER A 17 12.72 7.05 -6.18
CA SER A 17 13.42 6.30 -5.12
C SER A 17 14.57 7.08 -4.46
N ARG A 18 14.98 8.21 -5.03
CA ARG A 18 16.19 8.98 -4.62
C ARG A 18 15.83 10.28 -3.90
N LYS A 19 15.75 10.24 -2.57
CA LYS A 19 15.38 11.40 -1.72
C LYS A 19 16.26 12.66 -1.95
N ARG A 20 17.51 12.49 -2.39
CA ARG A 20 18.47 13.58 -2.66
C ARG A 20 18.67 13.84 -4.14
N GLY A 21 17.73 13.42 -4.98
CA GLY A 21 17.84 13.50 -6.43
C GLY A 21 18.89 12.55 -7.01
N ILE A 22 18.90 12.44 -8.33
CA ILE A 22 19.77 11.55 -9.10
C ILE A 22 20.29 12.27 -10.34
N THR A 23 21.53 12.06 -10.71
CA THR A 23 22.14 12.65 -11.92
C THR A 23 21.85 11.83 -13.17
N LEU A 24 21.98 12.46 -14.35
CA LEU A 24 21.85 11.76 -15.64
C LEU A 24 22.79 10.55 -15.74
N GLN A 25 24.02 10.71 -15.22
CA GLN A 25 25.02 9.64 -15.26
C GLN A 25 24.61 8.44 -14.40
N GLU A 26 24.11 8.69 -13.20
CA GLU A 26 23.61 7.63 -12.31
C GLU A 26 22.39 6.90 -12.93
N ILE A 27 21.43 7.66 -13.52
CA ILE A 27 20.30 7.06 -14.24
C ILE A 27 20.81 6.17 -15.39
N THR A 28 21.77 6.66 -16.19
CA THR A 28 22.35 5.92 -17.31
C THR A 28 22.98 4.60 -16.85
N ASN A 29 23.73 4.63 -15.77
CA ASN A 29 24.41 3.46 -15.22
C ASN A 29 23.40 2.42 -14.68
N GLU A 30 22.42 2.86 -13.90
CA GLU A 30 21.44 1.96 -13.28
C GLU A 30 20.46 1.37 -14.30
N MET A 31 20.11 2.12 -15.34
CA MET A 31 19.25 1.64 -16.42
C MET A 31 19.95 0.75 -17.44
N GLY A 32 21.30 0.76 -17.47
CA GLY A 32 22.07 0.03 -18.50
C GLY A 32 21.79 0.49 -19.92
N MET A 33 21.44 1.77 -20.13
CA MET A 33 21.02 2.33 -21.42
C MET A 33 22.10 3.27 -21.97
N ALA A 34 22.06 3.51 -23.31
CA ALA A 34 22.88 4.54 -23.91
C ALA A 34 22.50 5.93 -23.35
N LYS A 35 23.51 6.76 -23.01
CA LYS A 35 23.32 8.09 -22.42
C LYS A 35 22.42 8.99 -23.28
N SER A 36 22.53 8.93 -24.59
CA SER A 36 21.67 9.67 -25.53
C SER A 36 20.18 9.30 -25.38
N SER A 37 19.87 8.01 -25.19
CA SER A 37 18.50 7.54 -25.02
C SER A 37 17.90 7.99 -23.68
N VAL A 38 18.68 7.93 -22.61
CA VAL A 38 18.27 8.43 -21.29
C VAL A 38 18.06 9.95 -21.33
N PHE A 39 18.97 10.66 -21.98
CA PHE A 39 18.91 12.12 -22.13
C PHE A 39 17.60 12.58 -22.79
N VAL A 40 17.19 11.95 -23.91
CA VAL A 40 15.96 12.32 -24.61
C VAL A 40 14.73 12.11 -23.72
N ILE A 41 14.66 11.00 -22.99
CA ILE A 41 13.55 10.74 -22.05
C ILE A 41 13.54 11.77 -20.92
N VAL A 42 14.70 12.04 -20.32
CA VAL A 42 14.83 13.00 -19.21
C VAL A 42 14.45 14.42 -19.67
N GLN A 43 14.87 14.84 -20.87
CA GLN A 43 14.48 16.15 -21.42
C GLN A 43 12.96 16.25 -21.62
N SER A 44 12.33 15.23 -22.22
CA SER A 44 10.86 15.21 -22.37
C SER A 44 10.13 15.27 -21.02
N LEU A 45 10.62 14.57 -20.01
CA LEU A 45 10.03 14.60 -18.67
C LEU A 45 10.21 15.97 -17.99
N LEU A 46 11.33 16.68 -18.23
CA LEU A 46 11.55 18.06 -17.76
C LEU A 46 10.60 19.04 -18.45
N GLU A 47 10.50 18.97 -19.78
CA GLU A 47 9.58 19.83 -20.57
C GLU A 47 8.11 19.65 -20.15
N LEU A 48 7.73 18.42 -19.80
CA LEU A 48 6.39 18.09 -19.32
C LEU A 48 6.20 18.31 -17.81
N ASN A 49 7.21 18.81 -17.10
CA ASN A 49 7.19 19.05 -15.64
C ASN A 49 6.92 17.81 -14.76
N TYR A 50 7.09 16.58 -15.30
CA TYR A 50 7.04 15.35 -14.50
C TYR A 50 8.27 15.17 -13.62
N ILE A 51 9.40 15.76 -14.01
CA ILE A 51 10.60 15.90 -13.19
C ILE A 51 11.07 17.35 -13.19
N THR A 52 11.91 17.69 -12.22
CA THR A 52 12.57 19.00 -12.12
C THR A 52 14.00 18.81 -11.59
N THR A 53 14.81 19.86 -11.60
CA THR A 53 16.12 19.86 -10.96
C THR A 53 16.03 20.31 -9.51
N LEU A 54 16.96 19.86 -8.66
CA LEU A 54 17.05 20.34 -7.29
C LEU A 54 17.50 21.81 -7.27
N ARG A 55 16.94 22.60 -6.33
CA ARG A 55 17.26 24.04 -6.20
C ARG A 55 18.73 24.31 -5.86
N ASP A 56 19.36 23.41 -5.12
CA ASP A 56 20.75 23.48 -4.69
C ASP A 56 21.73 22.72 -5.61
N ASN A 57 21.21 21.97 -6.59
CA ASN A 57 22.01 21.22 -7.55
C ASN A 57 21.24 20.95 -8.84
N ASP A 58 21.47 21.79 -9.86
CA ASP A 58 20.84 21.73 -11.17
C ASP A 58 21.18 20.47 -12.00
N LYS A 59 22.19 19.69 -11.58
CA LYS A 59 22.58 18.42 -12.21
C LYS A 59 21.82 17.21 -11.69
N LYS A 60 21.01 17.39 -10.62
CA LYS A 60 20.21 16.31 -10.02
C LYS A 60 18.73 16.50 -10.27
N TYR A 61 18.10 15.44 -10.73
CA TYR A 61 16.65 15.37 -11.02
C TYR A 61 15.89 14.83 -9.82
N CYS A 62 14.71 15.40 -9.59
CA CYS A 62 13.69 14.90 -8.65
C CYS A 62 12.33 14.98 -9.32
N LEU A 63 11.28 14.41 -8.67
CA LEU A 63 9.92 14.47 -9.20
C LEU A 63 9.43 15.92 -9.30
N GLY A 64 8.74 16.23 -10.40
CA GLY A 64 8.12 17.52 -10.68
C GLY A 64 6.65 17.57 -10.28
N ILE A 65 6.05 18.75 -10.40
CA ILE A 65 4.67 19.03 -9.92
C ILE A 65 3.62 18.21 -10.66
N GLU A 66 3.83 17.89 -11.94
CA GLU A 66 2.82 17.12 -12.72
C GLU A 66 2.69 15.67 -12.21
N THR A 67 3.75 15.11 -11.62
CA THR A 67 3.64 13.80 -10.95
C THR A 67 2.69 13.85 -9.76
N PHE A 68 2.72 14.93 -8.98
CA PHE A 68 1.80 15.17 -7.88
C PHE A 68 0.38 15.41 -8.39
N SER A 69 0.21 16.28 -9.39
CA SER A 69 -1.10 16.61 -9.98
C SER A 69 -1.81 15.36 -10.51
N LEU A 70 -1.08 14.49 -11.21
CA LEU A 70 -1.63 13.22 -11.72
C LEU A 70 -2.02 12.27 -10.58
N GLY A 71 -1.17 12.16 -9.56
CA GLY A 71 -1.45 11.33 -8.38
C GLY A 71 -2.67 11.82 -7.60
N MET A 72 -2.84 13.14 -7.45
CA MET A 72 -3.98 13.74 -6.75
C MET A 72 -5.30 13.49 -7.47
N LYS A 73 -5.35 13.54 -8.81
CA LYS A 73 -6.57 13.17 -9.55
C LYS A 73 -7.01 11.73 -9.27
N TYR A 74 -6.07 10.80 -9.19
CA TYR A 74 -6.38 9.43 -8.78
C TYR A 74 -6.99 9.37 -7.36
N VAL A 75 -6.44 10.16 -6.43
CA VAL A 75 -6.92 10.22 -5.03
C VAL A 75 -8.31 10.87 -4.97
N ASP A 76 -8.55 11.97 -5.71
CA ASP A 76 -9.81 12.70 -5.71
C ASP A 76 -10.97 11.88 -6.31
N GLU A 77 -10.68 11.02 -7.29
CA GLU A 77 -11.68 10.09 -7.85
C GLU A 77 -12.04 8.95 -6.90
N MET A 78 -11.25 8.74 -5.83
CA MET A 78 -11.51 7.72 -4.82
C MET A 78 -12.34 8.28 -3.66
N SER A 79 -13.67 8.23 -3.73
CA SER A 79 -14.56 8.43 -2.57
C SER A 79 -14.15 7.60 -1.34
N LEU A 80 -13.45 6.49 -1.56
CA LEU A 80 -12.84 5.64 -0.55
C LEU A 80 -11.96 6.42 0.44
N ILE A 81 -11.09 7.32 -0.03
CA ILE A 81 -10.15 8.03 0.86
C ILE A 81 -10.91 9.02 1.76
N GLN A 82 -11.92 9.70 1.23
CA GLN A 82 -12.75 10.60 2.02
C GLN A 82 -13.49 9.84 3.12
N GLU A 83 -14.14 8.73 2.77
CA GLU A 83 -14.82 7.87 3.72
C GLU A 83 -13.86 7.30 4.78
N CYS A 84 -12.70 6.82 4.36
CA CYS A 84 -11.69 6.31 5.29
C CYS A 84 -11.18 7.41 6.24
N THR A 85 -10.95 8.63 5.76
CA THR A 85 -10.44 9.73 6.59
C THR A 85 -11.37 10.02 7.77
N VAL A 86 -12.67 10.13 7.50
CA VAL A 86 -13.67 10.45 8.53
C VAL A 86 -13.86 9.29 9.51
N ASN A 87 -13.91 8.06 9.01
CA ASN A 87 -14.31 6.90 9.82
C ASN A 87 -13.13 6.25 10.57
N LEU A 88 -11.89 6.38 10.10
CA LEU A 88 -10.72 5.78 10.76
C LEU A 88 -10.19 6.64 11.90
N GLN A 89 -10.37 7.95 11.86
CA GLN A 89 -9.87 8.84 12.90
C GLN A 89 -10.39 8.46 14.30
N PRO A 90 -11.70 8.27 14.55
CA PRO A 90 -12.21 7.96 15.88
C PRO A 90 -11.63 6.67 16.47
N ILE A 91 -11.54 5.61 15.67
CA ILE A 91 -11.02 4.32 16.16
C ILE A 91 -9.49 4.37 16.35
N ALA A 92 -8.76 5.10 15.51
CA ALA A 92 -7.32 5.29 15.68
C ALA A 92 -7.00 6.04 16.98
N GLU A 93 -7.75 7.12 17.27
CA GLU A 93 -7.60 7.87 18.52
C GLU A 93 -8.00 7.04 19.74
N LYS A 94 -9.12 6.31 19.67
CA LYS A 94 -9.57 5.42 20.77
C LYS A 94 -8.50 4.44 21.22
N TYR A 95 -7.74 3.89 20.29
CA TYR A 95 -6.71 2.88 20.56
C TYR A 95 -5.29 3.42 20.53
N ASN A 96 -5.09 4.73 20.33
CA ASN A 96 -3.78 5.37 20.17
C ASN A 96 -2.88 4.68 19.13
N LYS A 97 -3.47 4.31 17.98
CA LYS A 97 -2.79 3.56 16.91
C LYS A 97 -2.71 4.38 15.62
N THR A 98 -1.84 3.95 14.72
CA THR A 98 -1.82 4.48 13.35
C THR A 98 -2.76 3.67 12.48
N ALA A 99 -3.69 4.35 11.81
CA ALA A 99 -4.55 3.75 10.80
C ALA A 99 -3.95 3.90 9.41
N PHE A 100 -4.10 2.85 8.59
CA PHE A 100 -3.68 2.87 7.19
C PHE A 100 -4.80 2.37 6.29
N VAL A 101 -4.78 2.85 5.04
CA VAL A 101 -5.59 2.32 3.94
C VAL A 101 -4.63 1.87 2.85
N ALA A 102 -4.87 0.69 2.29
CA ALA A 102 -4.09 0.19 1.17
C ALA A 102 -4.96 -0.51 0.12
N VAL A 103 -4.45 -0.49 -1.10
CA VAL A 103 -5.00 -1.23 -2.24
C VAL A 103 -4.01 -2.30 -2.67
N LEU A 104 -4.51 -3.36 -3.32
CA LEU A 104 -3.66 -4.41 -3.88
C LEU A 104 -3.13 -4.00 -5.25
N ASN A 105 -1.84 -4.23 -5.49
CA ASN A 105 -1.20 -4.05 -6.79
C ASN A 105 -0.24 -5.23 -7.06
N GLY A 106 -0.68 -6.17 -7.84
CA GLY A 106 0.02 -7.44 -8.05
C GLY A 106 0.12 -8.24 -6.76
N THR A 107 1.33 -8.58 -6.31
CA THR A 107 1.59 -9.32 -5.08
C THR A 107 1.85 -8.42 -3.86
N LYS A 108 1.74 -7.09 -4.05
CA LYS A 108 2.03 -6.09 -3.02
C LYS A 108 0.82 -5.21 -2.73
N ILE A 109 0.75 -4.69 -1.52
CA ILE A 109 -0.13 -3.58 -1.19
C ILE A 109 0.58 -2.25 -1.45
N VAL A 110 -0.22 -1.21 -1.72
CA VAL A 110 0.23 0.19 -1.79
C VAL A 110 -0.56 0.99 -0.77
N TYR A 111 0.14 1.65 0.16
CA TYR A 111 -0.51 2.55 1.11
C TYR A 111 -1.01 3.80 0.40
N VAL A 112 -2.32 4.06 0.46
CA VAL A 112 -2.97 5.20 -0.21
C VAL A 112 -3.43 6.27 0.76
N HIS A 113 -3.60 5.93 2.05
CA HIS A 113 -3.94 6.89 3.10
C HIS A 113 -3.36 6.45 4.45
N LYS A 114 -3.14 7.44 5.34
CA LYS A 114 -2.66 7.23 6.70
C LYS A 114 -3.25 8.29 7.63
N TYR A 115 -3.69 7.86 8.82
CA TYR A 115 -4.00 8.71 9.95
C TYR A 115 -3.16 8.28 11.16
N VAL A 116 -2.49 9.23 11.80
CA VAL A 116 -1.66 8.98 13.00
C VAL A 116 -2.37 9.59 14.19
N ALA A 117 -2.83 8.77 15.12
CA ALA A 117 -3.45 9.25 16.35
C ALA A 117 -2.46 10.07 17.19
N GLN A 118 -2.95 11.01 17.97
CA GLN A 118 -2.12 11.96 18.73
C GLN A 118 -1.07 11.27 19.61
N ASN A 119 -1.42 10.14 20.22
CA ASN A 119 -0.54 9.36 21.08
C ASN A 119 -0.09 8.03 20.44
N ALA A 120 -0.13 7.91 19.11
CA ALA A 120 0.34 6.71 18.42
C ALA A 120 1.84 6.53 18.60
N ARG A 121 2.25 5.30 18.96
CA ARG A 121 3.66 4.94 19.17
C ARG A 121 4.39 4.59 17.90
N LEU A 122 3.66 4.35 16.81
CA LEU A 122 4.18 3.91 15.52
C LEU A 122 3.61 4.75 14.39
N ALA A 123 4.49 5.33 13.54
CA ALA A 123 4.11 6.13 12.39
C ALA A 123 4.94 5.79 11.13
N SER A 124 5.26 4.54 10.93
CA SER A 124 6.42 4.10 10.14
C SER A 124 6.29 4.13 8.63
N CYS A 125 5.10 4.05 8.04
CA CYS A 125 4.99 3.97 6.57
C CYS A 125 4.55 5.29 5.94
N ALA A 126 5.17 5.64 4.80
CA ALA A 126 4.74 6.76 3.96
C ALA A 126 3.66 6.28 2.96
N ILE A 127 2.77 7.19 2.56
CA ILE A 127 1.84 6.98 1.45
C ILE A 127 2.65 6.69 0.18
N GLY A 128 2.18 5.77 -0.67
CA GLY A 128 2.89 5.28 -1.86
C GLY A 128 3.88 4.14 -1.58
N THR A 129 4.20 3.84 -0.32
CA THR A 129 5.05 2.69 0.02
C THR A 129 4.37 1.39 -0.38
N ARG A 130 5.18 0.41 -0.82
CA ARG A 130 4.74 -0.93 -1.19
C ARG A 130 5.27 -1.95 -0.19
N LYS A 131 4.43 -2.90 0.22
CA LYS A 131 4.81 -4.01 1.10
C LYS A 131 4.21 -5.31 0.56
N ASP A 132 4.81 -6.44 0.91
CA ASP A 132 4.36 -7.76 0.46
C ASP A 132 3.00 -8.10 1.08
N ALA A 133 2.02 -8.46 0.23
CA ALA A 133 0.64 -8.64 0.68
C ALA A 133 0.48 -9.81 1.66
N HIS A 134 1.26 -10.89 1.48
CA HIS A 134 1.18 -12.07 2.35
C HIS A 134 1.63 -11.83 3.80
N ALA A 135 2.52 -10.85 4.01
CA ALA A 135 3.08 -10.53 5.32
C ALA A 135 2.42 -9.33 6.01
N THR A 136 1.31 -8.80 5.46
CA THR A 136 0.62 -7.65 6.05
C THR A 136 -0.83 -7.96 6.36
N SER A 137 -1.37 -7.39 7.45
CA SER A 137 -2.81 -7.49 7.74
C SER A 137 -3.65 -6.92 6.59
N LEU A 138 -3.28 -5.78 6.02
CA LEU A 138 -3.96 -5.19 4.86
C LEU A 138 -4.02 -6.13 3.65
N GLY A 139 -2.89 -6.74 3.32
CA GLY A 139 -2.81 -7.66 2.19
C GLY A 139 -3.62 -8.93 2.43
N LYS A 140 -3.51 -9.54 3.61
CA LYS A 140 -4.30 -10.72 3.96
C LYS A 140 -5.81 -10.43 3.98
N ALA A 141 -6.22 -9.23 4.45
CA ALA A 141 -7.62 -8.79 4.39
C ALA A 141 -8.13 -8.69 2.95
N ILE A 142 -7.35 -8.15 2.01
CA ILE A 142 -7.76 -8.09 0.59
C ILE A 142 -7.74 -9.49 -0.01
N LEU A 143 -6.64 -10.23 0.13
CA LEU A 143 -6.47 -11.55 -0.49
C LEU A 143 -7.56 -12.55 -0.09
N ALA A 144 -8.03 -12.51 1.16
CA ALA A 144 -9.06 -13.41 1.66
C ALA A 144 -10.42 -13.26 0.95
N PHE A 145 -10.70 -12.09 0.40
CA PHE A 145 -11.98 -11.75 -0.22
C PHE A 145 -11.93 -11.57 -1.74
N LEU A 146 -10.76 -11.77 -2.36
CA LEU A 146 -10.66 -11.85 -3.82
C LEU A 146 -11.48 -13.03 -4.36
N PRO A 147 -12.03 -12.93 -5.59
CA PRO A 147 -12.52 -14.08 -6.34
C PRO A 147 -11.45 -15.18 -6.43
N LYS A 148 -11.84 -16.45 -6.40
CA LYS A 148 -10.91 -17.59 -6.32
C LYS A 148 -9.85 -17.59 -7.42
N GLU A 149 -10.25 -17.25 -8.64
CA GLU A 149 -9.36 -17.20 -9.80
C GLU A 149 -8.30 -16.10 -9.66
N GLU A 150 -8.73 -14.91 -9.23
CA GLU A 150 -7.83 -13.77 -8.98
C GLU A 150 -6.91 -14.05 -7.78
N GLN A 151 -7.45 -14.61 -6.70
CA GLN A 151 -6.67 -15.02 -5.53
C GLN A 151 -5.57 -15.99 -5.95
N SER A 152 -5.90 -17.07 -6.69
CA SER A 152 -4.93 -18.05 -7.14
C SER A 152 -3.85 -17.41 -8.01
N ALA A 153 -4.23 -16.56 -8.97
CA ALA A 153 -3.31 -15.88 -9.87
C ALA A 153 -2.33 -14.93 -9.13
N VAL A 154 -2.76 -14.36 -8.01
CA VAL A 154 -1.88 -13.54 -7.16
C VAL A 154 -0.96 -14.43 -6.34
N LEU A 155 -1.52 -15.46 -5.67
CA LEU A 155 -0.74 -16.37 -4.81
C LEU A 155 0.38 -17.09 -5.57
N ASP A 156 0.14 -17.47 -6.83
CA ASP A 156 1.12 -18.14 -7.69
C ASP A 156 2.35 -17.26 -8.02
N LYS A 157 2.23 -15.95 -7.83
CA LYS A 157 3.29 -14.98 -8.11
C LYS A 157 3.97 -14.44 -6.85
N ILE A 158 3.52 -14.82 -5.65
CA ILE A 158 4.13 -14.36 -4.41
C ILE A 158 5.49 -15.02 -4.23
N ASP A 159 6.49 -14.21 -3.95
CA ASP A 159 7.79 -14.65 -3.44
C ASP A 159 7.70 -14.74 -1.91
N PHE A 160 7.55 -15.96 -1.40
CA PHE A 160 7.37 -16.23 0.04
C PHE A 160 8.67 -16.11 0.83
N LYS A 161 9.35 -14.96 0.72
CA LYS A 161 10.56 -14.70 1.50
C LYS A 161 10.26 -14.53 2.98
N PRO A 162 11.04 -15.15 3.87
CA PRO A 162 10.98 -14.87 5.29
C PRO A 162 11.50 -13.45 5.56
N LEU A 163 10.65 -12.59 6.11
CA LEU A 163 11.01 -11.23 6.55
C LEU A 163 11.35 -11.22 8.04
N THR A 164 10.71 -12.11 8.79
CA THR A 164 10.91 -12.39 10.20
C THR A 164 10.73 -13.89 10.46
N ASP A 165 10.94 -14.33 11.69
CA ASP A 165 10.68 -15.72 12.09
C ASP A 165 9.18 -16.08 12.11
N TYR A 166 8.30 -15.08 11.99
CA TYR A 166 6.84 -15.23 12.02
C TYR A 166 6.19 -15.11 10.65
N THR A 167 6.95 -14.76 9.63
CA THR A 167 6.43 -14.59 8.27
C THR A 167 5.84 -15.89 7.74
N ILE A 168 4.67 -15.81 7.12
CA ILE A 168 4.10 -16.93 6.35
C ILE A 168 4.95 -17.18 5.12
N THR A 169 5.55 -18.38 5.02
CA THR A 169 6.56 -18.70 4.01
C THR A 169 6.12 -19.75 3.00
N SER A 170 4.83 -20.14 2.98
CA SER A 170 4.29 -21.01 1.94
C SER A 170 2.86 -20.63 1.52
N LYS A 171 2.48 -21.04 0.31
CA LYS A 171 1.15 -20.85 -0.23
C LYS A 171 0.09 -21.55 0.62
N GLU A 172 0.38 -22.75 1.11
CA GLU A 172 -0.52 -23.57 1.92
C GLU A 172 -0.80 -22.89 3.27
N MET A 173 0.24 -22.39 3.95
CA MET A 173 0.09 -21.63 5.19
C MET A 173 -0.73 -20.36 4.96
N LEU A 174 -0.48 -19.66 3.86
CA LEU A 174 -1.24 -18.45 3.53
C LEU A 174 -2.70 -18.76 3.24
N LEU A 175 -3.01 -19.80 2.46
CA LEU A 175 -4.39 -20.21 2.18
C LEU A 175 -5.17 -20.52 3.46
N GLU A 176 -4.54 -21.21 4.42
CA GLU A 176 -5.18 -21.49 5.72
C GLU A 176 -5.42 -20.19 6.51
N GLU A 177 -4.47 -19.25 6.52
CA GLU A 177 -4.67 -17.96 7.19
C GLU A 177 -5.75 -17.11 6.48
N LEU A 178 -5.81 -17.15 5.13
CA LEU A 178 -6.87 -16.45 4.37
C LEU A 178 -8.25 -17.07 4.64
N ARG A 179 -8.34 -18.38 4.80
CA ARG A 179 -9.60 -19.05 5.22
C ARG A 179 -10.07 -18.53 6.57
N LYS A 180 -9.18 -18.53 7.58
CA LYS A 180 -9.47 -17.97 8.91
C LYS A 180 -9.85 -16.50 8.85
N THR A 181 -9.13 -15.71 8.06
CA THR A 181 -9.41 -14.29 7.83
C THR A 181 -10.81 -14.09 7.25
N LYS A 182 -11.20 -14.90 6.28
CA LYS A 182 -12.54 -14.84 5.67
C LYS A 182 -13.64 -15.20 6.66
N GLU A 183 -13.45 -16.21 7.48
CA GLU A 183 -14.42 -16.66 8.50
C GLU A 183 -14.65 -15.60 9.59
N ARG A 184 -13.58 -15.02 10.13
CA ARG A 184 -13.68 -14.00 11.18
C ARG A 184 -13.98 -12.58 10.64
N GLY A 185 -13.70 -12.34 9.35
CA GLY A 185 -13.91 -11.05 8.65
C GLY A 185 -12.85 -9.99 8.92
N TYR A 186 -11.73 -10.36 9.51
CA TYR A 186 -10.55 -9.51 9.73
C TYR A 186 -9.27 -10.36 9.68
N SER A 187 -8.14 -9.71 9.45
CA SER A 187 -6.80 -10.31 9.43
C SER A 187 -5.95 -9.78 10.57
N LEU A 188 -4.93 -10.52 10.93
CA LEU A 188 -3.91 -10.12 11.91
C LEU A 188 -2.53 -10.25 11.26
N ASP A 189 -1.64 -9.33 11.57
CA ASP A 189 -0.20 -9.44 11.37
C ASP A 189 0.45 -9.34 12.74
N GLN A 190 1.07 -10.42 13.18
CA GLN A 190 1.74 -10.50 14.46
C GLN A 190 3.24 -10.70 14.24
N ARG A 191 3.94 -9.61 13.95
CA ARG A 191 5.37 -9.58 13.67
C ARG A 191 5.77 -10.24 12.33
N GLU A 192 4.85 -10.47 11.41
CA GLU A 192 5.12 -11.14 10.14
C GLU A 192 5.91 -10.24 9.17
N LEU A 193 5.59 -8.94 9.14
CA LEU A 193 6.30 -7.96 8.31
C LEU A 193 7.55 -7.41 8.99
N GLU A 194 7.46 -7.11 10.29
CA GLU A 194 8.53 -6.51 11.10
C GLU A 194 8.44 -7.07 12.53
N ASN A 195 9.59 -7.39 13.14
CA ASN A 195 9.66 -8.05 14.47
C ASN A 195 8.99 -7.27 15.62
N ILE A 196 8.79 -5.98 15.45
CA ILE A 196 8.31 -5.08 16.51
C ILE A 196 6.89 -4.58 16.28
N THR A 197 6.20 -4.98 15.22
CA THR A 197 4.87 -4.48 14.89
C THR A 197 3.80 -5.54 15.02
N SER A 198 2.60 -5.11 15.40
CA SER A 198 1.38 -5.89 15.24
C SER A 198 0.29 -5.04 14.62
N CYS A 199 -0.47 -5.64 13.72
CA CYS A 199 -1.52 -4.95 12.98
C CYS A 199 -2.76 -5.83 12.89
N CYS A 200 -3.93 -5.21 12.93
CA CYS A 200 -5.16 -5.83 12.48
C CYS A 200 -5.65 -5.13 11.21
N GLY A 201 -6.32 -5.88 10.31
CA GLY A 201 -6.80 -5.37 9.04
C GLY A 201 -8.21 -5.85 8.73
N ALA A 202 -8.99 -5.04 8.02
CA ALA A 202 -10.34 -5.39 7.58
C ALA A 202 -10.57 -4.96 6.13
N PRO A 203 -11.31 -5.76 5.33
CA PRO A 203 -11.58 -5.47 3.93
C PRO A 203 -12.62 -4.35 3.77
N VAL A 204 -12.48 -3.57 2.70
CA VAL A 204 -13.46 -2.59 2.25
C VAL A 204 -14.00 -3.01 0.89
N PHE A 205 -15.32 -2.99 0.74
CA PHE A 205 -16.03 -3.45 -0.45
C PHE A 205 -16.69 -2.30 -1.21
N ASP A 206 -16.78 -2.45 -2.52
CA ASP A 206 -17.56 -1.56 -3.39
C ASP A 206 -19.04 -1.99 -3.48
N TYR A 207 -19.84 -1.22 -4.22
CA TYR A 207 -21.26 -1.48 -4.46
C TYR A 207 -21.54 -2.82 -5.19
N MET A 208 -20.54 -3.41 -5.85
CA MET A 208 -20.62 -4.72 -6.49
C MET A 208 -20.24 -5.88 -5.57
N GLY A 209 -19.87 -5.59 -4.32
CA GLY A 209 -19.39 -6.58 -3.36
C GLY A 209 -17.93 -7.04 -3.62
N ARG A 210 -17.18 -6.32 -4.43
CA ARG A 210 -15.77 -6.61 -4.66
C ARG A 210 -14.91 -5.93 -3.60
N VAL A 211 -13.91 -6.64 -3.09
CA VAL A 211 -12.92 -6.02 -2.22
C VAL A 211 -12.05 -5.06 -3.03
N ILE A 212 -12.06 -3.78 -2.67
CA ILE A 212 -11.30 -2.72 -3.38
C ILE A 212 -10.12 -2.20 -2.59
N ALA A 213 -10.15 -2.35 -1.27
CA ALA A 213 -9.11 -1.90 -0.36
C ALA A 213 -9.16 -2.69 0.94
N ALA A 214 -8.21 -2.41 1.83
CA ALA A 214 -8.31 -2.74 3.24
C ALA A 214 -7.92 -1.54 4.11
N VAL A 215 -8.42 -1.54 5.34
CA VAL A 215 -8.04 -0.63 6.41
C VAL A 215 -7.31 -1.39 7.50
N SER A 216 -6.37 -0.76 8.21
CA SER A 216 -5.68 -1.39 9.33
C SER A 216 -5.43 -0.43 10.48
N LEU A 217 -5.25 -1.00 11.67
CA LEU A 217 -4.66 -0.33 12.83
C LEU A 217 -3.34 -1.01 13.16
N SER A 218 -2.28 -0.21 13.29
CA SER A 218 -0.91 -0.67 13.53
C SER A 218 -0.36 -0.10 14.82
N ASP A 219 0.38 -0.92 15.56
CA ASP A 219 1.05 -0.54 16.80
C ASP A 219 2.33 -1.35 17.00
N ILE A 220 3.11 -0.99 18.01
CA ILE A 220 4.19 -1.81 18.52
C ILE A 220 3.59 -3.07 19.14
N TYR A 221 4.17 -4.22 18.82
CA TYR A 221 3.75 -5.51 19.37
C TYR A 221 3.79 -5.50 20.90
N ASN A 222 2.71 -5.95 21.51
CA ASN A 222 2.60 -6.10 22.96
C ASN A 222 1.67 -7.29 23.23
N GLU A 223 2.16 -8.31 23.94
CA GLU A 223 1.39 -9.52 24.30
C GLU A 223 0.18 -9.23 25.18
N ALA A 224 0.22 -8.14 25.97
CA ALA A 224 -0.89 -7.77 26.85
C ALA A 224 -2.07 -7.11 26.12
N ILE A 225 -1.93 -6.79 24.81
CA ILE A 225 -3.00 -6.15 24.03
C ILE A 225 -3.82 -7.21 23.30
N ASP A 226 -5.12 -7.23 23.57
CA ASP A 226 -6.07 -8.04 22.79
C ASP A 226 -6.32 -7.40 21.42
N ASN A 227 -5.52 -7.82 20.44
CA ASN A 227 -5.67 -7.37 19.07
C ASN A 227 -6.95 -7.89 18.40
N GLU A 228 -7.58 -8.95 18.91
CA GLU A 228 -8.85 -9.45 18.36
C GLU A 228 -10.02 -8.51 18.65
N GLN A 229 -10.08 -7.93 19.86
CA GLN A 229 -11.09 -6.93 20.17
C GLN A 229 -10.97 -5.70 19.29
N VAL A 230 -9.75 -5.20 19.10
CA VAL A 230 -9.47 -4.06 18.20
C VAL A 230 -9.85 -4.41 16.75
N ALA A 231 -9.55 -5.63 16.31
CA ALA A 231 -9.86 -6.10 14.96
C ALA A 231 -11.37 -6.24 14.71
N LYS A 232 -12.15 -6.67 15.71
CA LYS A 232 -13.61 -6.75 15.62
C LYS A 232 -14.23 -5.36 15.42
N GLU A 233 -13.80 -4.38 16.19
CA GLU A 233 -14.29 -3.01 16.03
C GLU A 233 -13.81 -2.39 14.69
N LEU A 234 -12.58 -2.64 14.26
CA LEU A 234 -12.10 -2.19 12.95
C LEU A 234 -12.93 -2.80 11.80
N LYS A 235 -13.32 -4.06 11.91
CA LYS A 235 -14.22 -4.72 10.95
C LYS A 235 -15.55 -3.98 10.83
N GLU A 236 -16.14 -3.54 11.95
CA GLU A 236 -17.39 -2.77 11.94
C GLU A 236 -17.22 -1.43 11.23
N VAL A 237 -16.09 -0.73 11.49
CA VAL A 237 -15.74 0.51 10.79
C VAL A 237 -15.55 0.27 9.30
N ALA A 238 -14.82 -0.77 8.90
CA ALA A 238 -14.62 -1.12 7.50
C ALA A 238 -15.94 -1.46 6.79
N MET A 239 -16.85 -2.14 7.48
CA MET A 239 -18.18 -2.42 6.97
C MET A 239 -19.02 -1.14 6.83
N HIS A 240 -18.92 -0.19 7.75
CA HIS A 240 -19.57 1.11 7.65
C HIS A 240 -19.05 1.89 6.44
N ILE A 241 -17.73 1.97 6.25
CA ILE A 241 -17.10 2.56 5.07
C ILE A 241 -17.63 1.89 3.79
N SER A 242 -17.67 0.57 3.75
CA SER A 242 -18.17 -0.19 2.59
C SER A 242 -19.63 0.14 2.27
N LYS A 243 -20.49 0.29 3.29
CA LYS A 243 -21.91 0.68 3.10
C LYS A 243 -22.01 2.10 2.52
N ASN A 244 -21.20 3.03 2.98
CA ASN A 244 -21.16 4.39 2.44
C ASN A 244 -20.68 4.43 0.97
N LEU A 245 -19.87 3.43 0.58
CA LEU A 245 -19.46 3.19 -0.81
C LEU A 245 -20.49 2.39 -1.63
N GLY A 246 -21.68 2.14 -1.08
CA GLY A 246 -22.78 1.46 -1.74
C GLY A 246 -22.83 -0.04 -1.57
N TYR A 247 -21.92 -0.63 -0.77
CA TYR A 247 -21.98 -2.06 -0.47
C TYR A 247 -23.22 -2.43 0.31
N ASN A 248 -24.01 -3.35 -0.23
CA ASN A 248 -25.15 -3.94 0.47
C ASN A 248 -24.89 -5.44 0.66
N PRO A 249 -24.51 -5.88 1.88
CA PRO A 249 -24.40 -7.31 2.14
C PRO A 249 -25.81 -7.91 2.03
N HIS A 250 -26.09 -8.62 0.94
CA HIS A 250 -27.33 -9.39 0.85
C HIS A 250 -27.33 -10.46 1.92
N PRO A 251 -28.49 -10.68 2.56
CA PRO A 251 -28.65 -11.69 3.58
C PRO A 251 -28.41 -13.12 3.04
#